data_c9c2a848d31fea2fde9d1260e2ed205b
#
_entry.id   c9c2a848d31fea2fde9d1260e2ed205b
#
_cell.length_a   1.000
_cell.length_b   1.000
_cell.length_c   1.000
_cell.angle_alpha   90.00
_cell.angle_beta   90.00
_cell.angle_gamma   90.00
#
_symmetry.space_group_name_H-M   'P 1'
#
loop_
_entity.id
_entity.type
_entity.pdbx_description
1 polymer ?
#
loop_
_entity_poly.entity_id
_entity_poly.type
_entity_poly.pdbx_seq_one_letter_code
_entity_poly.pdbx_strand_id
1 'polypeptide(L)'
;LNQWWQCGLSRQQLIDLGVSLGADVPFFIFGRSAFAKGVGEKLAEIDVPKQWYVIVKPPVHVATAKIFAHEGLTRDSKPSIMPTFQSLQPFQNDMQVVVFQEYPEVWKAYVELFQYGYALMTGSGACLFVASASHQEANTIYQQVSQSYKAYCVEGLDIHPLFYMI
;
A
#
# COMPACT_ATOMS: atom_id res chain seq x y z
N LEU A 1 -22.64 5.21 -6.77
CA LEU A 1 -23.27 5.53 -8.06
C LEU A 1 -24.09 4.35 -8.58
N ASN A 2 -23.56 3.13 -8.59
CA ASN A 2 -24.25 1.92 -9.06
C ASN A 2 -25.64 1.75 -8.41
N GLN A 3 -25.72 1.87 -7.08
CA GLN A 3 -26.98 1.81 -6.34
C GLN A 3 -27.85 3.07 -6.58
N TRP A 4 -27.27 4.26 -6.55
CA TRP A 4 -28.04 5.50 -6.74
C TRP A 4 -28.66 5.62 -8.11
N TRP A 5 -27.97 5.16 -9.14
CA TRP A 5 -28.45 5.17 -10.52
C TRP A 5 -29.14 3.88 -10.93
N GLN A 6 -29.23 2.92 -9.99
CA GLN A 6 -29.87 1.62 -10.22
C GLN A 6 -29.35 0.89 -11.48
N CYS A 7 -28.02 0.99 -11.71
CA CYS A 7 -27.41 0.41 -12.91
C CYS A 7 -27.44 -1.13 -12.90
N GLY A 8 -27.59 -1.75 -11.75
CA GLY A 8 -27.66 -3.21 -11.60
C GLY A 8 -26.38 -3.96 -11.97
N LEU A 9 -25.23 -3.29 -11.99
CA LEU A 9 -23.95 -3.90 -12.30
C LEU A 9 -23.50 -4.78 -11.15
N SER A 10 -23.03 -5.98 -11.44
CA SER A 10 -22.37 -6.85 -10.47
C SER A 10 -21.01 -6.28 -10.06
N ARG A 11 -20.48 -6.72 -8.91
CA ARG A 11 -19.16 -6.34 -8.44
C ARG A 11 -18.08 -6.64 -9.50
N GLN A 12 -18.14 -7.79 -10.17
CA GLN A 12 -17.19 -8.15 -11.21
C GLN A 12 -17.23 -7.16 -12.39
N GLN A 13 -18.43 -6.79 -12.86
CA GLN A 13 -18.57 -5.79 -13.92
C GLN A 13 -18.01 -4.42 -13.52
N LEU A 14 -18.15 -4.04 -12.25
CA LEU A 14 -17.55 -2.81 -11.73
C LEU A 14 -16.02 -2.92 -11.66
N ILE A 15 -15.46 -4.09 -11.28
CA ILE A 15 -14.03 -4.35 -11.29
C ILE A 15 -13.50 -4.22 -12.72
N ASP A 16 -14.13 -4.85 -13.70
CA ASP A 16 -13.74 -4.82 -15.11
C ASP A 16 -13.73 -3.39 -15.66
N LEU A 17 -14.74 -2.59 -15.33
CA LEU A 17 -14.78 -1.16 -15.65
C LEU A 17 -13.66 -0.39 -14.92
N GLY A 18 -13.40 -0.74 -13.66
CA GLY A 18 -12.40 -0.10 -12.82
C GLY A 18 -10.99 -0.18 -13.39
N VAL A 19 -10.65 -1.28 -14.06
CA VAL A 19 -9.34 -1.45 -14.73
C VAL A 19 -9.05 -0.32 -15.72
N SER A 20 -10.05 0.15 -16.45
CA SER A 20 -9.89 1.24 -17.42
C SER A 20 -9.64 2.61 -16.78
N LEU A 21 -9.96 2.74 -15.48
CA LEU A 21 -9.78 3.99 -14.73
C LEU A 21 -8.44 4.06 -14.00
N GLY A 22 -7.86 2.90 -13.66
CA GLY A 22 -6.57 2.82 -12.99
C GLY A 22 -6.34 1.47 -12.34
N ALA A 23 -5.08 1.09 -12.19
CA ALA A 23 -4.65 -0.22 -11.67
C ALA A 23 -5.14 -0.52 -10.23
N ASP A 24 -5.27 0.51 -9.39
CA ASP A 24 -5.69 0.35 -7.99
C ASP A 24 -7.22 0.33 -7.82
N VAL A 25 -7.98 0.80 -8.82
CA VAL A 25 -9.44 0.89 -8.73
C VAL A 25 -10.13 -0.46 -8.51
N PRO A 26 -9.74 -1.54 -9.21
CA PRO A 26 -10.24 -2.89 -8.98
C PRO A 26 -10.16 -3.34 -7.52
N PHE A 27 -9.04 -3.08 -6.85
CA PHE A 27 -8.82 -3.44 -5.45
C PHE A 27 -9.84 -2.78 -4.52
N PHE A 28 -10.10 -1.47 -4.69
CA PHE A 28 -11.07 -0.76 -3.86
C PHE A 28 -12.51 -1.22 -4.12
N ILE A 29 -12.84 -1.61 -5.36
CA ILE A 29 -14.15 -2.19 -5.69
C ILE A 29 -14.27 -3.61 -5.12
N PHE A 30 -13.20 -4.41 -5.17
CA PHE A 30 -13.14 -5.73 -4.54
C PHE A 30 -13.41 -5.63 -3.04
N GLY A 31 -12.78 -4.65 -2.38
CA GLY A 31 -13.12 -4.20 -1.04
C GLY A 31 -12.73 -5.14 0.09
N ARG A 32 -11.80 -6.04 -0.13
CA ARG A 32 -11.20 -6.94 0.86
C ARG A 32 -9.69 -7.01 0.70
N SER A 33 -8.99 -7.47 1.74
CA SER A 33 -7.57 -7.80 1.64
C SER A 33 -7.36 -8.84 0.55
N ALA A 34 -6.47 -8.58 -0.40
CA ALA A 34 -6.30 -9.42 -1.56
C ALA A 34 -4.85 -9.49 -2.05
N PHE A 35 -4.51 -10.65 -2.60
CA PHE A 35 -3.32 -10.79 -3.43
C PHE A 35 -3.68 -10.44 -4.88
N ALA A 36 -3.00 -9.43 -5.43
CA ALA A 36 -3.24 -8.95 -6.77
C ALA A 36 -2.21 -9.49 -7.76
N LYS A 37 -2.66 -9.90 -8.93
CA LYS A 37 -1.82 -10.32 -10.07
C LYS A 37 -2.20 -9.53 -11.32
N GLY A 38 -1.35 -9.65 -12.36
CA GLY A 38 -1.54 -8.90 -13.59
C GLY A 38 -1.17 -7.43 -13.38
N VAL A 39 -2.02 -6.52 -13.85
CA VAL A 39 -1.91 -5.08 -13.58
C VAL A 39 -2.73 -4.65 -12.33
N GLY A 40 -3.21 -5.63 -11.53
CA GLY A 40 -4.03 -5.39 -10.32
C GLY A 40 -5.47 -5.90 -10.42
N GLU A 41 -5.87 -6.49 -11.58
CA GLU A 41 -7.23 -6.94 -11.87
C GLU A 41 -7.54 -8.35 -11.35
N LYS A 42 -6.52 -9.19 -11.19
CA LYS A 42 -6.70 -10.58 -10.73
C LYS A 42 -6.53 -10.65 -9.23
N LEU A 43 -7.62 -10.46 -8.53
CA LEU A 43 -7.68 -10.37 -7.07
C LEU A 43 -8.10 -11.70 -6.46
N ALA A 44 -7.32 -12.18 -5.50
CA ALA A 44 -7.65 -13.34 -4.67
C ALA A 44 -7.68 -12.89 -3.21
N GLU A 45 -8.81 -13.12 -2.53
CA GLU A 45 -8.96 -12.78 -1.10
C GLU A 45 -7.91 -13.51 -0.26
N ILE A 46 -7.34 -12.81 0.71
CA ILE A 46 -6.38 -13.34 1.67
C ILE A 46 -6.72 -12.87 3.08
N ASP A 47 -6.46 -13.72 4.04
CA ASP A 47 -6.51 -13.36 5.45
C ASP A 47 -5.21 -12.67 5.85
N VAL A 48 -5.31 -11.45 6.32
CA VAL A 48 -4.18 -10.67 6.84
C VAL A 48 -4.37 -10.46 8.33
N PRO A 49 -3.36 -10.70 9.19
CA PRO A 49 -3.47 -10.40 10.60
C PRO A 49 -3.85 -8.94 10.83
N LYS A 50 -4.81 -8.72 11.71
CA LYS A 50 -5.23 -7.37 12.06
C LYS A 50 -4.10 -6.66 12.79
N GLN A 51 -3.65 -5.54 12.24
CA GLN A 51 -2.52 -4.79 12.74
C GLN A 51 -2.82 -3.29 12.76
N TRP A 52 -2.03 -2.57 13.51
CA TRP A 52 -1.95 -1.12 13.46
C TRP A 52 -0.79 -0.68 12.58
N TYR A 53 -0.95 0.47 11.95
CA TYR A 53 0.07 1.02 11.08
C TYR A 53 0.38 2.47 11.44
N VAL A 54 1.66 2.80 11.45
CA VAL A 54 2.08 4.19 11.45
C VAL A 54 2.53 4.55 10.04
N ILE A 55 1.83 5.49 9.44
CA ILE A 55 2.11 5.97 8.09
C ILE A 55 2.82 7.32 8.19
N VAL A 56 3.93 7.46 7.49
CA VAL A 56 4.70 8.70 7.37
C VAL A 56 4.62 9.21 5.94
N LYS A 57 4.29 10.49 5.78
CA LYS A 57 4.27 11.17 4.49
C LYS A 57 5.37 12.22 4.44
N PRO A 58 6.53 11.92 3.82
CA PRO A 58 7.57 12.93 3.57
C PRO A 58 7.03 14.12 2.76
N PRO A 59 7.59 15.33 2.94
CA PRO A 59 7.11 16.54 2.28
C PRO A 59 7.63 16.65 0.83
N VAL A 60 7.51 15.57 0.07
CA VAL A 60 7.95 15.50 -1.33
C VAL A 60 6.91 14.76 -2.17
N HIS A 61 6.81 15.16 -3.43
CA HIS A 61 5.97 14.49 -4.42
C HIS A 61 6.84 13.63 -5.34
N VAL A 62 6.56 12.32 -5.37
CA VAL A 62 7.22 11.38 -6.27
C VAL A 62 6.39 11.23 -7.55
N ALA A 63 7.01 11.55 -8.68
CA ALA A 63 6.36 11.39 -9.98
C ALA A 63 6.38 9.92 -10.41
N THR A 64 5.26 9.22 -10.24
CA THR A 64 5.12 7.77 -10.51
C THR A 64 5.64 7.39 -11.91
N ALA A 65 5.29 8.16 -12.94
CA ALA A 65 5.76 7.90 -14.30
C ALA A 65 7.29 7.97 -14.44
N LYS A 66 7.95 8.89 -13.70
CA LYS A 66 9.41 8.99 -13.69
C LYS A 66 10.04 7.73 -13.09
N ILE A 67 9.47 7.20 -12.00
CA ILE A 67 9.96 5.98 -11.35
C ILE A 67 9.81 4.77 -12.28
N PHE A 68 8.64 4.61 -12.91
CA PHE A 68 8.43 3.51 -13.87
C PHE A 68 9.34 3.59 -15.10
N ALA A 69 9.73 4.78 -15.54
CA ALA A 69 10.64 4.99 -16.66
C ALA A 69 12.12 4.90 -16.27
N HIS A 70 12.45 4.81 -14.99
CA HIS A 70 13.83 4.86 -14.52
C HIS A 70 14.62 3.62 -14.93
N GLU A 71 15.85 3.80 -15.46
CA GLU A 71 16.70 2.71 -15.94
C GLU A 71 17.14 1.76 -14.81
N GLY A 72 17.33 2.27 -13.61
CA GLY A 72 17.68 1.49 -12.43
C GLY A 72 16.52 0.68 -11.81
N LEU A 73 15.31 0.75 -12.38
CA LEU A 73 14.19 -0.03 -11.86
C LEU A 73 14.32 -1.51 -12.24
N THR A 74 14.41 -2.38 -11.24
CA THR A 74 14.38 -3.84 -11.42
C THR A 74 13.01 -4.26 -11.96
N ARG A 75 12.99 -4.99 -13.08
CA ARG A 75 11.75 -5.43 -13.75
C ARG A 75 11.63 -6.94 -13.89
N ASP A 76 12.62 -7.67 -13.41
CA ASP A 76 12.77 -9.12 -13.49
C ASP A 76 12.74 -9.80 -12.12
N SER A 77 12.24 -9.11 -11.10
CA SER A 77 12.01 -9.66 -9.77
C SER A 77 11.10 -10.89 -9.87
N LYS A 78 11.46 -11.94 -9.17
CA LYS A 78 10.63 -13.15 -9.13
C LYS A 78 9.27 -12.82 -8.53
N PRO A 79 8.16 -13.28 -9.15
CA PRO A 79 6.84 -13.09 -8.59
C PRO A 79 6.75 -13.62 -7.16
N SER A 80 6.22 -12.83 -6.24
CA SER A 80 5.93 -13.30 -4.89
C SER A 80 4.88 -14.40 -4.94
N ILE A 81 5.14 -15.52 -4.27
CA ILE A 81 4.19 -16.64 -4.18
C ILE A 81 3.44 -16.52 -2.85
N MET A 82 2.13 -16.73 -2.88
CA MET A 82 1.23 -16.61 -1.74
C MET A 82 1.69 -17.30 -0.43
N PRO A 83 2.33 -18.49 -0.44
CA PRO A 83 2.92 -19.08 0.77
C PRO A 83 4.02 -18.24 1.42
N THR A 84 4.67 -17.37 0.65
CA THR A 84 5.73 -16.48 1.15
C THR A 84 5.16 -15.32 1.97
N PHE A 85 3.89 -14.93 1.74
CA PHE A 85 3.20 -13.93 2.54
C PHE A 85 3.00 -14.38 4.00
N GLN A 86 2.69 -15.65 4.21
CA GLN A 86 2.50 -16.24 5.53
C GLN A 86 3.84 -16.54 6.24
N SER A 87 4.96 -16.61 5.52
CA SER A 87 6.26 -17.03 6.06
C SER A 87 7.12 -15.89 6.59
N LEU A 88 6.56 -14.69 6.84
CA LEU A 88 7.27 -13.54 7.42
C LEU A 88 8.52 -13.09 6.62
N GLN A 89 8.62 -13.46 5.35
CA GLN A 89 9.67 -12.92 4.49
C GLN A 89 9.42 -11.41 4.31
N PRO A 90 10.45 -10.57 4.43
CA PRO A 90 10.27 -9.13 4.24
C PRO A 90 9.79 -8.86 2.81
N PHE A 91 8.64 -8.22 2.68
CA PHE A 91 8.18 -7.73 1.38
C PHE A 91 9.17 -6.72 0.86
N GLN A 92 9.43 -6.77 -0.44
CA GLN A 92 10.27 -5.80 -1.12
C GLN A 92 9.40 -4.98 -2.08
N ASN A 93 9.70 -3.71 -2.15
CA ASN A 93 9.16 -2.83 -3.15
C ASN A 93 10.27 -2.47 -4.13
N ASP A 94 10.21 -3.00 -5.35
CA ASP A 94 11.26 -2.82 -6.36
C ASP A 94 11.51 -1.35 -6.69
N MET A 95 10.50 -0.49 -6.55
CA MET A 95 10.61 0.95 -6.75
C MET A 95 11.37 1.66 -5.62
N GLN A 96 11.47 1.04 -4.44
CA GLN A 96 12.01 1.68 -3.24
C GLN A 96 13.47 2.11 -3.43
N VAL A 97 14.30 1.29 -4.05
CA VAL A 97 15.72 1.59 -4.29
C VAL A 97 15.86 2.85 -5.15
N VAL A 98 15.11 2.92 -6.23
CA VAL A 98 15.13 4.07 -7.16
C VAL A 98 14.61 5.33 -6.47
N VAL A 99 13.51 5.22 -5.72
CA VAL A 99 12.94 6.38 -5.01
C VAL A 99 13.90 6.90 -3.95
N PHE A 100 14.59 6.03 -3.23
CA PHE A 100 15.56 6.47 -2.21
C PHE A 100 16.79 7.17 -2.81
N GLN A 101 17.20 6.79 -4.01
CA GLN A 101 18.28 7.46 -4.73
C GLN A 101 17.85 8.85 -5.26
N GLU A 102 16.66 8.93 -5.84
CA GLU A 102 16.15 10.15 -6.47
C GLU A 102 15.55 11.16 -5.48
N TYR A 103 15.10 10.69 -4.30
CA TYR A 103 14.39 11.49 -3.30
C TYR A 103 15.01 11.25 -1.90
N PRO A 104 16.10 11.95 -1.55
CA PRO A 104 16.79 11.80 -0.25
C PRO A 104 15.89 12.05 0.96
N GLU A 105 14.83 12.85 0.82
CA GLU A 105 13.86 13.11 1.87
C GLU A 105 13.05 11.84 2.23
N VAL A 106 12.76 11.00 1.24
CA VAL A 106 12.07 9.71 1.46
C VAL A 106 13.01 8.74 2.16
N TRP A 107 14.27 8.67 1.72
CA TRP A 107 15.30 7.87 2.38
C TRP A 107 15.51 8.27 3.84
N LYS A 108 15.60 9.57 4.13
CA LYS A 108 15.74 10.07 5.49
C LYS A 108 14.58 9.64 6.38
N ALA A 109 13.36 9.80 5.91
CA ALA A 109 12.16 9.38 6.63
C ALA A 109 12.10 7.85 6.82
N TYR A 110 12.55 7.08 5.83
CA TYR A 110 12.66 5.63 5.92
C TYR A 110 13.64 5.19 7.03
N VAL A 111 14.84 5.76 7.07
CA VAL A 111 15.85 5.44 8.10
C VAL A 111 15.34 5.75 9.50
N GLU A 112 14.61 6.85 9.66
CA GLU A 112 14.00 7.21 10.95
C GLU A 112 12.87 6.21 11.32
N LEU A 113 12.00 5.88 10.38
CA LEU A 113 10.90 4.95 10.65
C LEU A 113 11.40 3.51 10.87
N PHE A 114 12.47 3.09 10.21
CA PHE A 114 13.07 1.76 10.31
C PHE A 114 13.59 1.44 11.73
N GLN A 115 13.87 2.46 12.55
CA GLN A 115 14.28 2.27 13.95
C GLN A 115 13.18 1.65 14.83
N TYR A 116 11.93 1.74 14.39
CA TYR A 116 10.77 1.23 15.11
C TYR A 116 10.26 -0.12 14.60
N GLY A 117 10.83 -0.63 13.51
CA GLY A 117 10.44 -1.90 12.93
C GLY A 117 10.71 -1.97 11.43
N TYR A 118 10.27 -3.04 10.80
CA TYR A 118 10.44 -3.20 9.37
C TYR A 118 9.56 -2.22 8.60
N ALA A 119 10.15 -1.11 8.19
CA ALA A 119 9.47 -0.09 7.42
C ALA A 119 9.44 -0.43 5.92
N LEU A 120 8.36 -0.06 5.26
CA LEU A 120 8.17 -0.24 3.81
C LEU A 120 7.66 1.04 3.17
N MET A 121 8.03 1.24 1.91
CA MET A 121 7.44 2.27 1.06
C MET A 121 6.20 1.70 0.36
N THR A 122 5.09 2.43 0.34
CA THR A 122 3.88 2.03 -0.37
C THR A 122 3.87 2.58 -1.79
N GLY A 123 3.53 1.72 -2.75
CA GLY A 123 3.45 2.05 -4.16
C GLY A 123 4.74 2.68 -4.71
N SER A 124 4.61 3.73 -5.49
CA SER A 124 5.75 4.50 -6.03
C SER A 124 6.30 5.55 -5.05
N GLY A 125 5.86 5.54 -3.79
CA GLY A 125 6.23 6.54 -2.79
C GLY A 125 5.28 7.77 -2.82
N ALA A 126 5.51 8.82 -2.04
CA ALA A 126 6.54 8.95 -1.02
C ALA A 126 6.18 8.33 0.35
N CYS A 127 4.94 7.83 0.52
CA CYS A 127 4.49 7.33 1.81
C CYS A 127 5.23 6.06 2.24
N LEU A 128 5.55 6.03 3.52
CA LEU A 128 6.21 4.93 4.21
C LEU A 128 5.30 4.43 5.33
N PHE A 129 5.44 3.17 5.72
CA PHE A 129 4.70 2.66 6.86
C PHE A 129 5.50 1.61 7.64
N VAL A 130 5.16 1.45 8.90
CA VAL A 130 5.58 0.36 9.78
C VAL A 130 4.35 -0.24 10.43
N ALA A 131 4.33 -1.57 10.54
CA ALA A 131 3.26 -2.30 11.21
C ALA A 131 3.58 -2.49 12.70
N SER A 132 2.54 -2.47 13.52
CA SER A 132 2.60 -2.72 14.96
C SER A 132 1.49 -3.66 15.40
N ALA A 133 1.77 -4.51 16.37
CA ALA A 133 0.80 -5.48 16.88
C ALA A 133 -0.32 -4.83 17.73
N SER A 134 -0.09 -3.63 18.27
CA SER A 134 -1.03 -2.94 19.16
C SER A 134 -1.16 -1.46 18.86
N HIS A 135 -2.32 -0.89 19.19
CA HIS A 135 -2.55 0.56 19.17
C HIS A 135 -1.54 1.34 20.02
N GLN A 136 -1.24 0.82 21.21
CA GLN A 136 -0.34 1.49 22.15
C GLN A 136 1.06 1.66 21.55
N GLU A 137 1.60 0.60 20.96
CA GLU A 137 2.90 0.63 20.27
C GLU A 137 2.87 1.58 19.07
N ALA A 138 1.86 1.45 18.21
CA ALA A 138 1.69 2.32 17.06
C ALA A 138 1.57 3.80 17.47
N ASN A 139 0.81 4.09 18.52
CA ASN A 139 0.67 5.46 19.03
C ASN A 139 1.99 6.01 19.60
N THR A 140 2.81 5.18 20.24
CA THR A 140 4.14 5.59 20.73
C THR A 140 5.04 5.98 19.57
N ILE A 141 5.08 5.17 18.51
CA ILE A 141 5.84 5.47 17.27
C ILE A 141 5.31 6.76 16.63
N TYR A 142 3.98 6.87 16.50
CA TYR A 142 3.32 8.05 15.94
C TYR A 142 3.73 9.33 16.64
N GLN A 143 3.73 9.35 17.98
CA GLN A 143 4.10 10.53 18.78
C GLN A 143 5.54 10.97 18.52
N GLN A 144 6.44 10.06 18.18
CA GLN A 144 7.83 10.39 17.87
C GLN A 144 7.94 10.95 16.44
N VAL A 145 7.45 10.21 15.43
CA VAL A 145 7.66 10.58 14.02
C VAL A 145 6.80 11.78 13.59
N SER A 146 5.67 12.04 14.26
CA SER A 146 4.82 13.20 13.99
C SER A 146 5.45 14.55 14.33
N GLN A 147 6.56 14.53 15.09
CA GLN A 147 7.34 15.75 15.36
C GLN A 147 8.12 16.24 14.13
N SER A 148 8.50 15.30 13.24
CA SER A 148 9.32 15.57 12.07
C SER A 148 8.53 15.50 10.75
N TYR A 149 7.48 14.68 10.71
CA TYR A 149 6.72 14.39 9.49
C TYR A 149 5.21 14.46 9.70
N LYS A 150 4.50 14.68 8.61
CA LYS A 150 3.07 14.39 8.60
C LYS A 150 2.88 12.89 8.73
N ALA A 151 2.25 12.46 9.83
CA ALA A 151 2.08 11.06 10.15
C ALA A 151 0.62 10.73 10.52
N TYR A 152 0.30 9.44 10.49
CA TYR A 152 -1.01 8.90 10.86
C TYR A 152 -0.84 7.58 11.60
N CYS A 153 -1.64 7.37 12.65
CA CYS A 153 -1.79 6.08 13.32
C CYS A 153 -3.15 5.50 12.93
N VAL A 154 -3.18 4.38 12.25
CA VAL A 154 -4.39 3.81 11.68
C VAL A 154 -4.48 2.30 11.93
N GLU A 155 -5.71 1.80 12.06
CA GLU A 155 -5.98 0.37 12.13
C GLU A 155 -6.14 -0.20 10.72
N GLY A 156 -5.58 -1.39 10.48
CA GLY A 156 -5.82 -2.15 9.24
C GLY A 156 -7.26 -2.65 9.19
N LEU A 157 -7.86 -2.60 8.01
CA LEU A 157 -9.23 -3.05 7.78
C LEU A 157 -9.24 -4.27 6.87
N ASP A 158 -9.95 -5.32 7.26
CA ASP A 158 -10.17 -6.51 6.43
C ASP A 158 -11.18 -6.27 5.32
N ILE A 159 -12.16 -5.39 5.60
CA ILE A 159 -13.26 -5.07 4.68
C ILE A 159 -13.34 -3.56 4.53
N HIS A 160 -13.37 -3.09 3.29
CA HIS A 160 -13.56 -1.68 2.98
C HIS A 160 -14.92 -1.18 3.49
N PRO A 161 -15.00 0.01 4.14
CA PRO A 161 -16.27 0.50 4.70
C PRO A 161 -17.44 0.59 3.71
N LEU A 162 -17.13 0.79 2.43
CA LEU A 162 -18.16 0.87 1.37
C LEU A 162 -18.45 -0.50 0.71
N PHE A 163 -17.92 -1.59 1.25
CA PHE A 163 -18.08 -2.94 0.65
C PHE A 163 -19.53 -3.32 0.40
N TYR A 164 -20.43 -3.02 1.33
CA TYR A 164 -21.85 -3.34 1.24
C TYR A 164 -22.67 -2.30 0.46
N MET A 165 -22.01 -1.27 -0.05
CA MET A 165 -22.65 -0.19 -0.85
C MET A 165 -22.41 -0.35 -2.35
N ILE A 166 -21.91 -1.49 -2.80
CA ILE A 166 -21.63 -1.77 -4.22
C ILE A 166 -22.58 -2.85 -4.72
#